data_c60247c6bf75937a7db7cddedda55132
#
_entry.id   c60247c6bf75937a7db7cddedda55132
#
_cell.length_a   1.000
_cell.length_b   1.000
_cell.length_c   1.000
_cell.angle_alpha   90.00
_cell.angle_beta   90.00
_cell.angle_gamma   90.00
#
_symmetry.space_group_name_H-M   'P 1'
#
loop_
_entity.id
_entity.type
_entity.pdbx_description
1 polymer ?
#
loop_
_entity_poly.entity_id
_entity_poly.type
_entity_poly.pdbx_seq_one_letter_code
_entity_poly.pdbx_strand_id
1 'polypeptide(L)'
;MNFPFYIARRYLFSKKSHNAINVISTISVCGVALATLALVCTLSVFNGFQDLVETFFTAFDPQLKITAVRGKVFDGQDKRVLQLKKLPEVAVYSESLEDNVMVQYQGRQAMAVIKGVEDNFDQLTPIDSILFGRGDLLLHDEVVDYAIPGIQLLSTLGSGIRFLDPLEIYAPRRGAKVNMANPSTGFVTGNLFSSGLVFAVNQEKYDASYILTSMNFARKLFQYTTEVSAINLKLKDGADTDAVKKHIQTLLGDDFRVQDRYEQQADTFRIMEIEKLISYLFLTFILMIACFNVIGSLSMLIIDKRDDVAVSYTHLRAHETPEHL
;
A
#
# COMPACT_ATOMS: atom_id res chain seq x y z
N MET A 1 35.74 17.18 32.62
CA MET A 1 35.05 18.20 31.81
C MET A 1 36.06 18.70 30.78
N ASN A 2 35.83 18.55 29.49
CA ASN A 2 36.78 19.03 28.47
C ASN A 2 36.83 20.55 28.48
N PHE A 3 38.01 21.10 28.75
CA PHE A 3 38.25 22.55 28.83
C PHE A 3 37.73 23.34 27.61
N PRO A 4 37.89 22.85 26.36
CA PRO A 4 37.30 23.50 25.20
C PRO A 4 35.78 23.64 25.26
N PHE A 5 35.09 22.62 25.77
CA PHE A 5 33.64 22.65 25.92
C PHE A 5 33.17 23.65 27.00
N TYR A 6 33.93 23.79 28.09
CA TYR A 6 33.65 24.76 29.12
C TYR A 6 33.80 26.21 28.56
N ILE A 7 34.84 26.46 27.79
CA ILE A 7 35.05 27.74 27.15
C ILE A 7 33.94 28.05 26.15
N ALA A 8 33.60 27.09 25.27
CA ALA A 8 32.52 27.23 24.27
C ALA A 8 31.18 27.58 24.94
N ARG A 9 30.82 26.87 26.01
CA ARG A 9 29.58 27.14 26.77
C ARG A 9 29.55 28.51 27.38
N ARG A 10 30.69 28.97 27.96
CA ARG A 10 30.81 30.28 28.59
C ARG A 10 30.74 31.41 27.57
N TYR A 11 31.28 31.20 26.35
CA TYR A 11 31.16 32.16 25.24
C TYR A 11 29.72 32.26 24.73
N LEU A 12 29.03 31.17 24.61
CA LEU A 12 27.65 31.15 24.13
C LEU A 12 26.68 31.94 25.02
N PHE A 13 26.93 31.99 26.34
CA PHE A 13 26.07 32.65 27.33
C PHE A 13 26.65 33.95 27.91
N SER A 14 27.73 34.49 27.32
CA SER A 14 28.40 35.69 27.81
C SER A 14 27.61 36.96 27.48
N LYS A 15 27.26 37.74 28.52
CA LYS A 15 26.44 38.97 28.44
C LYS A 15 27.17 40.21 27.90
N LYS A 16 28.40 40.13 27.40
CA LYS A 16 29.16 41.30 26.94
C LYS A 16 29.08 41.46 25.43
N SER A 17 28.44 42.59 25.04
CA SER A 17 28.60 43.38 23.81
C SER A 17 28.52 42.59 22.46
N HIS A 18 27.55 42.83 21.75
CA HIS A 18 27.13 42.51 20.39
C HIS A 18 25.88 41.62 20.35
N ASN A 19 24.74 42.20 20.71
CA ASN A 19 23.43 41.55 20.61
C ASN A 19 23.12 40.97 19.22
N ALA A 20 23.67 41.57 18.15
CA ALA A 20 23.41 41.13 16.77
C ALA A 20 23.99 39.73 16.48
N ILE A 21 25.21 39.43 16.93
CA ILE A 21 25.86 38.13 16.65
C ILE A 21 25.20 36.99 17.42
N ASN A 22 24.85 37.23 18.67
CA ASN A 22 24.13 36.24 19.47
C ASN A 22 22.73 35.95 18.90
N VAL A 23 22.06 36.98 18.36
CA VAL A 23 20.76 36.81 17.68
C VAL A 23 20.93 35.99 16.41
N ILE A 24 21.90 36.30 15.56
CA ILE A 24 22.19 35.57 14.30
C ILE A 24 22.54 34.11 14.61
N SER A 25 23.40 33.88 15.61
CA SER A 25 23.80 32.53 16.02
C SER A 25 22.58 31.73 16.56
N THR A 26 21.72 32.36 17.39
CA THR A 26 20.50 31.73 17.89
C THR A 26 19.54 31.39 16.78
N ILE A 27 19.34 32.30 15.80
CA ILE A 27 18.48 32.03 14.63
C ILE A 27 19.01 30.83 13.82
N SER A 28 20.34 30.74 13.65
CA SER A 28 20.97 29.64 12.93
C SER A 28 20.77 28.30 13.65
N VAL A 29 20.97 28.27 14.97
CA VAL A 29 20.73 27.08 15.80
C VAL A 29 19.28 26.65 15.74
N CYS A 30 18.34 27.60 15.88
CA CYS A 30 16.92 27.33 15.75
C CYS A 30 16.56 26.82 14.34
N GLY A 31 17.14 27.39 13.30
CA GLY A 31 16.92 26.96 11.92
C GLY A 31 17.37 25.52 11.68
N VAL A 32 18.57 25.15 12.16
CA VAL A 32 19.06 23.76 12.05
C VAL A 32 18.22 22.81 12.89
N ALA A 33 17.86 23.21 14.11
CA ALA A 33 17.02 22.39 14.97
C ALA A 33 15.63 22.11 14.35
N LEU A 34 15.01 23.14 13.76
CA LEU A 34 13.74 23.00 13.03
C LEU A 34 13.90 22.11 11.79
N ALA A 35 14.95 22.29 11.01
CA ALA A 35 15.22 21.47 9.83
C ALA A 35 15.42 19.99 10.20
N THR A 36 16.20 19.72 11.24
CA THR A 36 16.44 18.36 11.74
C THR A 36 15.15 17.74 12.28
N LEU A 37 14.36 18.50 13.04
CA LEU A 37 13.07 18.04 13.57
C LEU A 37 12.11 17.70 12.43
N ALA A 38 11.99 18.57 11.42
CA ALA A 38 11.16 18.32 10.25
C ALA A 38 11.59 17.05 9.50
N LEU A 39 12.91 16.84 9.34
CA LEU A 39 13.45 15.67 8.68
C LEU A 39 13.14 14.39 9.44
N VAL A 40 13.37 14.37 10.76
CA VAL A 40 13.08 13.20 11.60
C VAL A 40 11.57 12.90 11.62
N CYS A 41 10.73 13.93 11.78
CA CYS A 41 9.28 13.74 11.75
C CYS A 41 8.80 13.16 10.42
N THR A 42 9.27 13.70 9.30
CA THR A 42 8.87 13.22 7.97
C THR A 42 9.31 11.78 7.74
N LEU A 43 10.56 11.44 8.08
CA LEU A 43 11.05 10.06 7.96
C LEU A 43 10.28 9.10 8.87
N SER A 44 9.96 9.52 10.10
CA SER A 44 9.16 8.71 11.04
C SER A 44 7.76 8.46 10.51
N VAL A 45 7.11 9.47 9.92
CA VAL A 45 5.79 9.32 9.29
C VAL A 45 5.86 8.34 8.12
N PHE A 46 6.86 8.45 7.24
CA PHE A 46 7.00 7.52 6.12
C PHE A 46 7.28 6.08 6.56
N ASN A 47 8.14 5.88 7.55
CA ASN A 47 8.42 4.54 8.07
C ASN A 47 7.16 3.93 8.75
N GLY A 48 6.48 4.70 9.60
CA GLY A 48 5.23 4.25 10.22
C GLY A 48 4.12 4.00 9.21
N PHE A 49 4.11 4.73 8.10
CA PHE A 49 3.15 4.51 7.02
C PHE A 49 3.46 3.24 6.21
N GLN A 50 4.74 2.89 6.00
CA GLN A 50 5.11 1.61 5.39
C GLN A 50 4.62 0.42 6.23
N ASP A 51 4.82 0.46 7.54
CA ASP A 51 4.31 -0.55 8.47
C ASP A 51 2.78 -0.63 8.43
N LEU A 52 2.11 0.53 8.35
CA LEU A 52 0.66 0.60 8.23
C LEU A 52 0.17 -0.02 6.92
N VAL A 53 0.86 0.22 5.80
CA VAL A 53 0.47 -0.33 4.49
C VAL A 53 0.60 -1.85 4.46
N GLU A 54 1.53 -2.44 5.19
CA GLU A 54 1.58 -3.89 5.33
C GLU A 54 0.32 -4.44 6.02
N THR A 55 -0.31 -3.66 6.89
CA THR A 55 -1.61 -4.02 7.49
C THR A 55 -2.79 -3.85 6.51
N PHE A 56 -2.62 -3.09 5.43
CA PHE A 56 -3.62 -2.96 4.37
C PHE A 56 -3.61 -4.12 3.37
N PHE A 57 -2.60 -4.98 3.40
CA PHE A 57 -2.70 -6.23 2.67
C PHE A 57 -3.84 -7.06 3.25
N THR A 58 -4.89 -7.10 2.49
CA THR A 58 -6.15 -7.67 2.92
C THR A 58 -6.23 -9.15 2.58
N ALA A 59 -7.29 -9.79 3.03
CA ALA A 59 -7.66 -11.11 2.60
C ALA A 59 -7.89 -11.22 1.06
N PHE A 60 -7.97 -10.09 0.34
CA PHE A 60 -8.07 -10.05 -1.12
C PHE A 60 -6.72 -10.11 -1.83
N ASP A 61 -5.62 -9.91 -1.11
CA ASP A 61 -4.26 -9.85 -1.66
C ASP A 61 -3.48 -11.11 -1.26
N PRO A 62 -3.53 -12.18 -2.06
CA PRO A 62 -2.79 -13.41 -1.79
C PRO A 62 -1.27 -13.16 -1.84
N GLN A 63 -0.47 -14.07 -1.25
CA GLN A 63 0.99 -13.93 -1.28
C GLN A 63 1.54 -13.86 -2.69
N LEU A 64 1.01 -14.70 -3.60
CA LEU A 64 1.28 -14.61 -5.03
C LEU A 64 -0.02 -14.70 -5.80
N LYS A 65 -0.20 -13.82 -6.78
CA LYS A 65 -1.32 -13.79 -7.73
C LYS A 65 -0.78 -13.97 -9.14
N ILE A 66 -1.39 -14.88 -9.89
CA ILE A 66 -1.02 -15.17 -11.27
C ILE A 66 -2.17 -14.76 -12.16
N THR A 67 -1.89 -13.92 -13.14
CA THR A 67 -2.87 -13.41 -14.11
C THR A 67 -2.32 -13.55 -15.54
N ALA A 68 -3.21 -13.54 -16.54
CA ALA A 68 -2.77 -13.47 -17.91
C ALA A 68 -2.19 -12.09 -18.26
N VAL A 69 -1.15 -12.03 -19.08
CA VAL A 69 -0.62 -10.77 -19.63
C VAL A 69 -1.57 -10.19 -20.67
N ARG A 70 -2.27 -11.05 -21.41
CA ARG A 70 -3.25 -10.66 -22.42
C ARG A 70 -4.62 -11.23 -22.12
N GLY A 71 -5.63 -10.38 -22.13
CA GLY A 71 -7.01 -10.77 -21.83
C GLY A 71 -7.33 -10.64 -20.34
N LYS A 72 -8.58 -10.96 -19.99
CA LYS A 72 -9.09 -10.92 -18.61
C LYS A 72 -9.04 -12.29 -17.94
N VAL A 73 -9.06 -13.34 -18.73
CA VAL A 73 -9.15 -14.74 -18.28
C VAL A 73 -8.20 -15.62 -19.08
N PHE A 74 -7.84 -16.75 -18.51
CA PHE A 74 -7.04 -17.80 -19.13
C PHE A 74 -7.57 -19.19 -18.75
N ASP A 75 -7.16 -20.22 -19.47
CA ASP A 75 -7.60 -21.59 -19.18
C ASP A 75 -6.90 -22.11 -17.90
N GLY A 76 -7.67 -22.36 -16.84
CA GLY A 76 -7.17 -22.95 -15.60
C GLY A 76 -6.63 -24.37 -15.77
N GLN A 77 -6.96 -25.05 -16.88
CA GLN A 77 -6.48 -26.40 -17.22
C GLN A 77 -5.17 -26.39 -18.03
N ASP A 78 -4.55 -25.21 -18.27
CA ASP A 78 -3.22 -25.14 -18.91
C ASP A 78 -2.22 -26.02 -18.13
N LYS A 79 -1.47 -26.85 -18.86
CA LYS A 79 -0.54 -27.80 -18.28
C LYS A 79 0.53 -27.14 -17.39
N ARG A 80 0.96 -25.92 -17.75
CA ARG A 80 1.91 -25.12 -16.98
C ARG A 80 1.30 -24.69 -15.64
N VAL A 81 0.05 -24.27 -15.68
CA VAL A 81 -0.72 -23.85 -14.50
C VAL A 81 -0.96 -25.02 -13.55
N LEU A 82 -1.35 -26.17 -14.06
CA LEU A 82 -1.56 -27.35 -13.26
C LEU A 82 -0.28 -27.88 -12.55
N GLN A 83 0.90 -27.57 -13.08
CA GLN A 83 2.17 -27.89 -12.42
C GLN A 83 2.34 -27.13 -11.10
N LEU A 84 1.74 -25.95 -10.95
CA LEU A 84 1.81 -25.14 -9.73
C LEU A 84 1.21 -25.86 -8.52
N LYS A 85 0.17 -26.68 -8.74
CA LYS A 85 -0.44 -27.53 -7.67
C LYS A 85 0.53 -28.56 -7.09
N LYS A 86 1.62 -28.87 -7.81
CA LYS A 86 2.61 -29.89 -7.43
C LYS A 86 3.86 -29.30 -6.82
N LEU A 87 4.00 -27.98 -6.76
CA LEU A 87 5.16 -27.32 -6.21
C LEU A 87 5.22 -27.53 -4.69
N PRO A 88 6.34 -28.01 -4.15
CA PRO A 88 6.46 -28.31 -2.72
C PRO A 88 6.37 -27.08 -1.82
N GLU A 89 6.65 -25.89 -2.36
CA GLU A 89 6.59 -24.61 -1.65
C GLU A 89 5.15 -24.06 -1.53
N VAL A 90 4.23 -24.53 -2.36
CA VAL A 90 2.84 -24.09 -2.34
C VAL A 90 2.07 -24.81 -1.22
N ALA A 91 1.47 -24.02 -0.35
CA ALA A 91 0.59 -24.54 0.71
C ALA A 91 -0.87 -24.59 0.25
N VAL A 92 -1.36 -23.53 -0.38
CA VAL A 92 -2.73 -23.43 -0.89
C VAL A 92 -2.71 -22.90 -2.31
N TYR A 93 -3.45 -23.55 -3.18
CA TYR A 93 -3.74 -23.14 -4.55
C TYR A 93 -5.24 -22.92 -4.65
N SER A 94 -5.67 -21.74 -5.10
CA SER A 94 -7.08 -21.39 -5.26
C SER A 94 -7.30 -20.59 -6.53
N GLU A 95 -8.31 -20.96 -7.28
CA GLU A 95 -8.72 -20.25 -8.49
C GLU A 95 -9.69 -19.13 -8.15
N SER A 96 -9.67 -18.04 -8.91
CA SER A 96 -10.68 -16.99 -8.81
C SER A 96 -11.11 -16.48 -10.17
N LEU A 97 -12.39 -16.10 -10.26
CA LEU A 97 -12.99 -15.55 -11.46
C LEU A 97 -13.66 -14.22 -11.13
N GLU A 98 -13.14 -13.15 -11.71
CA GLU A 98 -13.60 -11.79 -11.44
C GLU A 98 -14.02 -11.10 -12.75
N ASP A 99 -15.22 -10.47 -12.75
CA ASP A 99 -15.58 -9.51 -13.78
C ASP A 99 -16.60 -8.49 -13.25
N ASN A 100 -16.76 -7.39 -14.00
CA ASN A 100 -17.69 -6.32 -13.67
C ASN A 100 -19.12 -6.71 -13.98
N VAL A 101 -20.01 -6.33 -13.07
CA VAL A 101 -21.46 -6.54 -13.16
C VAL A 101 -22.21 -5.28 -12.73
N MET A 102 -23.46 -5.20 -13.09
CA MET A 102 -24.43 -4.31 -12.47
C MET A 102 -25.23 -5.12 -11.45
N VAL A 103 -25.34 -4.56 -10.25
CA VAL A 103 -26.13 -5.15 -9.15
C VAL A 103 -27.36 -4.28 -8.93
N GLN A 104 -28.50 -4.91 -8.79
CA GLN A 104 -29.75 -4.23 -8.46
C GLN A 104 -30.36 -4.83 -7.18
N TYR A 105 -30.85 -3.93 -6.32
CA TYR A 105 -31.59 -4.28 -5.11
C TYR A 105 -32.71 -3.27 -4.88
N GLN A 106 -33.97 -3.72 -4.84
CA GLN A 106 -35.15 -2.87 -4.60
C GLN A 106 -35.15 -1.58 -5.44
N GLY A 107 -34.82 -1.68 -6.73
CA GLY A 107 -34.79 -0.57 -7.67
C GLY A 107 -33.55 0.33 -7.63
N ARG A 108 -32.65 0.13 -6.66
CA ARG A 108 -31.34 0.79 -6.65
C ARG A 108 -30.32 -0.04 -7.39
N GLN A 109 -29.43 0.62 -8.10
CA GLN A 109 -28.40 0.00 -8.93
C GLN A 109 -27.02 0.50 -8.57
N ALA A 110 -26.04 -0.39 -8.61
CA ALA A 110 -24.63 -0.07 -8.45
C ALA A 110 -23.77 -0.92 -9.39
N MET A 111 -22.62 -0.39 -9.79
CA MET A 111 -21.59 -1.19 -10.46
C MET A 111 -20.81 -1.95 -9.41
N ALA A 112 -20.57 -3.24 -9.65
CA ALA A 112 -19.83 -4.09 -8.74
C ALA A 112 -18.91 -5.04 -9.50
N VAL A 113 -18.05 -5.72 -8.77
CA VAL A 113 -17.20 -6.81 -9.25
C VAL A 113 -17.63 -8.08 -8.53
N ILE A 114 -18.08 -9.07 -9.27
CA ILE A 114 -18.25 -10.41 -8.73
C ILE A 114 -16.88 -11.08 -8.67
N LYS A 115 -16.53 -11.59 -7.51
CA LYS A 115 -15.37 -12.45 -7.29
C LYS A 115 -15.83 -13.82 -6.87
N GLY A 116 -15.85 -14.74 -7.84
CA GLY A 116 -16.05 -16.16 -7.60
C GLY A 116 -14.78 -16.78 -7.04
N VAL A 117 -14.89 -17.47 -5.91
CA VAL A 117 -13.76 -18.11 -5.23
C VAL A 117 -14.09 -19.58 -4.96
N GLU A 118 -13.05 -20.39 -4.81
CA GLU A 118 -13.17 -21.80 -4.39
C GLU A 118 -13.45 -21.92 -2.90
N ASP A 119 -13.92 -23.09 -2.47
CA ASP A 119 -14.27 -23.36 -1.07
C ASP A 119 -13.09 -23.31 -0.11
N ASN A 120 -11.85 -23.40 -0.63
CA ASN A 120 -10.62 -23.30 0.15
C ASN A 120 -10.10 -21.85 0.31
N PHE A 121 -10.93 -20.87 0.00
CA PHE A 121 -10.54 -19.46 0.08
C PHE A 121 -10.21 -19.01 1.52
N ASP A 122 -10.82 -19.61 2.51
CA ASP A 122 -10.52 -19.42 3.94
C ASP A 122 -9.11 -19.86 4.33
N GLN A 123 -8.57 -20.89 3.67
CA GLN A 123 -7.21 -21.37 3.89
C GLN A 123 -6.17 -20.47 3.21
N LEU A 124 -6.56 -19.82 2.11
CA LEU A 124 -5.70 -18.92 1.37
C LEU A 124 -5.39 -17.65 2.18
N THR A 125 -6.40 -17.10 2.82
CA THR A 125 -6.32 -15.80 3.50
C THR A 125 -7.11 -15.84 4.82
N PRO A 126 -6.75 -15.03 5.82
CA PRO A 126 -7.49 -14.93 7.08
C PRO A 126 -8.80 -14.15 6.90
N ILE A 127 -9.72 -14.70 6.09
CA ILE A 127 -10.96 -14.04 5.70
C ILE A 127 -11.83 -13.66 6.90
N ASP A 128 -11.80 -14.46 7.96
CA ASP A 128 -12.59 -14.24 9.17
C ASP A 128 -12.29 -12.89 9.84
N SER A 129 -11.08 -12.40 9.68
CA SER A 129 -10.65 -11.11 10.26
C SER A 129 -11.34 -9.88 9.64
N ILE A 130 -11.90 -10.03 8.46
CA ILE A 130 -12.57 -8.95 7.71
C ILE A 130 -14.08 -9.15 7.59
N LEU A 131 -14.62 -10.27 8.09
CA LEU A 131 -16.03 -10.57 8.03
C LEU A 131 -16.78 -9.97 9.21
N PHE A 132 -17.93 -9.39 8.93
CA PHE A 132 -18.86 -8.82 9.90
C PHE A 132 -20.25 -9.39 9.66
N GLY A 133 -20.95 -9.71 10.74
CA GLY A 133 -22.30 -10.24 10.67
C GLY A 133 -22.50 -11.45 11.59
N ARG A 134 -23.54 -12.24 11.32
CA ARG A 134 -23.85 -13.47 12.04
C ARG A 134 -24.13 -14.56 11.00
N GLY A 135 -23.28 -15.53 10.90
CA GLY A 135 -23.35 -16.65 9.97
C GLY A 135 -21.99 -17.29 9.80
N ASP A 136 -21.96 -18.41 9.12
CA ASP A 136 -20.74 -19.08 8.71
C ASP A 136 -20.36 -18.62 7.29
N LEU A 137 -19.09 -18.77 6.93
CA LEU A 137 -18.59 -18.50 5.57
C LEU A 137 -19.19 -19.54 4.61
N LEU A 138 -20.40 -19.29 4.16
CA LEU A 138 -21.12 -20.13 3.21
C LEU A 138 -21.32 -19.36 1.92
N LEU A 139 -20.76 -19.85 0.81
CA LEU A 139 -20.86 -19.23 -0.52
C LEU A 139 -21.94 -19.87 -1.38
N HIS A 140 -22.31 -21.11 -1.11
CA HIS A 140 -23.38 -21.83 -1.79
C HIS A 140 -23.91 -22.96 -0.91
N ASP A 141 -25.13 -23.39 -1.17
CA ASP A 141 -25.70 -24.66 -0.73
C ASP A 141 -26.23 -25.43 -1.94
N GLU A 142 -27.03 -26.45 -1.71
CA GLU A 142 -27.61 -27.30 -2.79
C GLU A 142 -28.56 -26.53 -3.71
N VAL A 143 -29.14 -25.42 -3.25
CA VAL A 143 -30.25 -24.73 -3.92
C VAL A 143 -29.88 -23.29 -4.32
N VAL A 144 -29.15 -22.60 -3.49
CA VAL A 144 -28.89 -21.16 -3.65
C VAL A 144 -27.41 -20.79 -3.55
N ASP A 145 -27.03 -19.75 -4.27
CA ASP A 145 -25.73 -19.12 -4.16
C ASP A 145 -25.84 -17.86 -3.27
N TYR A 146 -24.84 -17.67 -2.41
CA TYR A 146 -24.81 -16.58 -1.44
C TYR A 146 -23.84 -15.50 -1.86
N ALA A 147 -24.17 -14.26 -1.45
CA ALA A 147 -23.30 -13.10 -1.56
C ALA A 147 -22.71 -12.72 -0.22
N ILE A 148 -21.42 -12.39 -0.23
CA ILE A 148 -20.75 -11.66 0.84
C ILE A 148 -20.28 -10.34 0.22
N PRO A 149 -21.11 -9.28 0.28
CA PRO A 149 -20.77 -7.98 -0.32
C PRO A 149 -19.90 -7.15 0.60
N GLY A 150 -19.19 -6.18 0.01
CA GLY A 150 -18.52 -5.13 0.76
C GLY A 150 -19.54 -4.23 1.48
N ILE A 151 -19.19 -3.79 2.68
CA ILE A 151 -20.09 -3.04 3.57
C ILE A 151 -20.59 -1.72 2.95
N GLN A 152 -19.74 -1.03 2.19
CA GLN A 152 -20.11 0.23 1.53
C GLN A 152 -21.04 0.00 0.33
N LEU A 153 -20.88 -1.11 -0.39
CA LEU A 153 -21.77 -1.48 -1.49
C LEU A 153 -23.20 -1.65 -1.01
N LEU A 154 -23.42 -2.32 0.13
CA LEU A 154 -24.73 -2.44 0.73
C LEU A 154 -25.33 -1.10 1.13
N SER A 155 -24.51 -0.21 1.67
CA SER A 155 -24.96 1.17 1.98
C SER A 155 -25.43 1.90 0.72
N THR A 156 -24.71 1.76 -0.39
CA THR A 156 -25.09 2.35 -1.70
C THR A 156 -26.40 1.76 -2.20
N LEU A 157 -26.60 0.47 -2.06
CA LEU A 157 -27.85 -0.21 -2.44
C LEU A 157 -28.99 0.05 -1.43
N GLY A 158 -28.72 0.71 -0.30
CA GLY A 158 -29.69 0.98 0.74
C GLY A 158 -30.17 -0.25 1.48
N SER A 159 -29.34 -1.28 1.52
CA SER A 159 -29.59 -2.53 2.20
C SER A 159 -28.84 -2.62 3.53
N GLY A 160 -29.34 -3.43 4.45
CA GLY A 160 -28.62 -3.87 5.64
C GLY A 160 -27.78 -5.13 5.36
N ILE A 161 -27.03 -5.58 6.38
CA ILE A 161 -26.21 -6.81 6.31
C ILE A 161 -27.04 -8.04 5.91
N ARG A 162 -28.26 -8.11 6.39
CA ARG A 162 -29.24 -9.14 6.00
C ARG A 162 -30.26 -8.51 5.06
N PHE A 163 -30.26 -8.92 3.82
CA PHE A 163 -31.27 -8.57 2.85
C PHE A 163 -32.19 -9.77 2.60
N LEU A 164 -33.50 -9.51 2.49
CA LEU A 164 -34.50 -10.55 2.33
C LEU A 164 -34.72 -10.91 0.86
N ASP A 165 -34.73 -9.89 0.00
CA ASP A 165 -34.83 -10.09 -1.44
C ASP A 165 -33.43 -10.40 -1.99
N PRO A 166 -33.30 -11.23 -3.03
CA PRO A 166 -32.01 -11.50 -3.63
C PRO A 166 -31.40 -10.24 -4.29
N LEU A 167 -30.09 -10.17 -4.32
CA LEU A 167 -29.37 -9.25 -5.19
C LEU A 167 -29.50 -9.75 -6.63
N GLU A 168 -30.07 -8.94 -7.50
CA GLU A 168 -30.15 -9.23 -8.93
C GLU A 168 -28.85 -8.80 -9.60
N ILE A 169 -28.13 -9.74 -10.20
CA ILE A 169 -26.84 -9.52 -10.83
C ILE A 169 -27.01 -9.56 -12.34
N TYR A 170 -26.52 -8.55 -13.02
CA TYR A 170 -26.55 -8.42 -14.48
C TYR A 170 -25.12 -8.39 -15.02
N ALA A 171 -24.70 -9.46 -15.67
CA ALA A 171 -23.39 -9.54 -16.32
C ALA A 171 -23.53 -9.38 -17.85
N PRO A 172 -22.64 -8.65 -18.52
CA PRO A 172 -22.64 -8.58 -19.97
C PRO A 172 -22.47 -9.97 -20.57
N ARG A 173 -23.34 -10.31 -21.52
CA ARG A 173 -23.23 -11.60 -22.23
C ARG A 173 -21.98 -11.62 -23.11
N ARG A 174 -21.17 -12.66 -22.99
CA ARG A 174 -19.95 -12.84 -23.76
C ARG A 174 -20.23 -12.82 -25.28
N GLY A 175 -19.52 -11.95 -25.99
CA GLY A 175 -19.65 -11.84 -27.46
C GLY A 175 -20.95 -11.21 -27.99
N ALA A 176 -21.87 -10.81 -27.13
CA ALA A 176 -23.09 -10.15 -27.58
C ALA A 176 -22.81 -8.67 -27.89
N LYS A 177 -23.30 -8.22 -29.04
CA LYS A 177 -23.40 -6.78 -29.32
C LYS A 177 -24.66 -6.27 -28.61
N VAL A 178 -24.54 -5.18 -27.88
CA VAL A 178 -25.70 -4.53 -27.22
C VAL A 178 -26.70 -4.14 -28.29
N ASN A 179 -27.88 -4.77 -28.27
CA ASN A 179 -28.98 -4.40 -29.15
C ASN A 179 -29.75 -3.25 -28.50
N MET A 180 -29.66 -2.07 -29.07
CA MET A 180 -30.35 -0.87 -28.57
C MET A 180 -31.87 -1.02 -28.54
N ALA A 181 -32.44 -1.90 -29.39
CA ALA A 181 -33.88 -2.16 -29.42
C ALA A 181 -34.35 -3.09 -28.29
N ASN A 182 -33.46 -3.94 -27.79
CA ASN A 182 -33.76 -4.85 -26.67
C ASN A 182 -32.51 -5.07 -25.81
N PRO A 183 -32.17 -4.09 -24.91
CA PRO A 183 -30.95 -4.13 -24.10
C PRO A 183 -30.86 -5.35 -23.20
N SER A 184 -32.01 -5.88 -22.72
CA SER A 184 -32.04 -7.02 -21.80
C SER A 184 -31.45 -8.31 -22.38
N THR A 185 -31.44 -8.48 -23.70
CA THR A 185 -30.86 -9.66 -24.35
C THR A 185 -29.33 -9.68 -24.30
N GLY A 186 -28.70 -8.54 -24.01
CA GLY A 186 -27.25 -8.41 -23.87
C GLY A 186 -26.68 -8.81 -22.52
N PHE A 187 -27.53 -9.18 -21.56
CA PHE A 187 -27.12 -9.54 -20.21
C PHE A 187 -27.46 -10.98 -19.87
N VAL A 188 -26.65 -11.56 -19.00
CA VAL A 188 -26.96 -12.79 -18.25
C VAL A 188 -27.33 -12.33 -16.85
N THR A 189 -28.40 -12.90 -16.30
CA THR A 189 -28.89 -12.56 -14.96
C THR A 189 -28.67 -13.70 -14.00
N GLY A 190 -28.39 -13.36 -12.75
CA GLY A 190 -28.30 -14.32 -11.64
C GLY A 190 -28.76 -13.66 -10.35
N ASN A 191 -29.16 -14.47 -9.40
CA ASN A 191 -29.64 -14.03 -8.09
C ASN A 191 -28.71 -14.54 -7.00
N LEU A 192 -28.29 -13.64 -6.09
CA LEU A 192 -27.50 -13.97 -4.92
C LEU A 192 -28.28 -13.64 -3.65
N PHE A 193 -28.31 -14.56 -2.73
CA PHE A 193 -28.98 -14.43 -1.45
C PHE A 193 -28.01 -13.96 -0.36
N SER A 194 -28.56 -13.42 0.73
CA SER A 194 -27.75 -12.97 1.86
C SER A 194 -27.21 -14.16 2.65
N SER A 195 -25.88 -14.23 2.81
CA SER A 195 -25.24 -15.13 3.77
C SER A 195 -25.38 -14.66 5.22
N GLY A 196 -25.83 -13.42 5.45
CA GLY A 196 -25.79 -12.74 6.75
C GLY A 196 -24.42 -12.19 7.13
N LEU A 197 -23.46 -12.25 6.20
CA LEU A 197 -22.12 -11.73 6.33
C LEU A 197 -21.86 -10.63 5.31
N VAL A 198 -20.99 -9.69 5.70
CA VAL A 198 -20.39 -8.67 4.84
C VAL A 198 -18.92 -8.62 5.14
N PHE A 199 -18.12 -8.11 4.23
CA PHE A 199 -16.72 -7.82 4.52
C PHE A 199 -16.44 -6.33 4.59
N ALA A 200 -15.43 -5.96 5.38
CA ALA A 200 -14.86 -4.63 5.42
C ALA A 200 -13.34 -4.73 5.57
N VAL A 201 -12.63 -4.22 4.58
CA VAL A 201 -11.17 -4.20 4.51
C VAL A 201 -10.59 -2.80 4.68
N ASN A 202 -11.45 -1.79 4.89
CA ASN A 202 -11.11 -0.38 4.98
C ASN A 202 -10.42 0.16 3.70
N GLN A 203 -10.73 -0.43 2.56
CA GLN A 203 -10.32 0.05 1.24
C GLN A 203 -11.56 0.22 0.37
N GLU A 204 -11.81 1.47 -0.05
CA GLU A 204 -12.97 1.85 -0.86
C GLU A 204 -13.12 0.97 -2.11
N LYS A 205 -12.02 0.65 -2.76
CA LYS A 205 -11.99 -0.22 -3.95
C LYS A 205 -12.70 -1.55 -3.72
N TYR A 206 -12.48 -2.19 -2.57
CA TYR A 206 -13.10 -3.48 -2.25
C TYR A 206 -14.45 -3.30 -1.56
N ASP A 207 -14.52 -2.44 -0.55
CA ASP A 207 -15.70 -2.27 0.29
C ASP A 207 -16.91 -1.69 -0.47
N ALA A 208 -16.65 -0.85 -1.49
CA ALA A 208 -17.71 -0.20 -2.28
C ALA A 208 -18.12 -0.97 -3.54
N SER A 209 -17.33 -1.97 -3.98
CA SER A 209 -17.59 -2.57 -5.28
C SER A 209 -17.50 -4.09 -5.38
N TYR A 210 -16.91 -4.81 -4.40
CA TYR A 210 -16.76 -6.26 -4.53
C TYR A 210 -17.88 -7.04 -3.85
N ILE A 211 -18.20 -8.19 -4.45
CA ILE A 211 -19.08 -9.23 -3.90
C ILE A 211 -18.37 -10.56 -4.05
N LEU A 212 -18.12 -11.24 -2.93
CA LEU A 212 -17.64 -12.63 -2.93
C LEU A 212 -18.81 -13.59 -3.10
N THR A 213 -18.61 -14.61 -3.91
CA THR A 213 -19.58 -15.69 -4.14
C THR A 213 -18.86 -16.97 -4.56
N SER A 214 -19.62 -18.04 -4.81
CA SER A 214 -19.07 -19.31 -5.25
C SER A 214 -18.48 -19.24 -6.67
N MET A 215 -17.42 -20.02 -6.92
CA MET A 215 -16.85 -20.17 -8.26
C MET A 215 -17.90 -20.68 -9.26
N ASN A 216 -18.79 -21.58 -8.82
CA ASN A 216 -19.84 -22.14 -9.65
C ASN A 216 -20.83 -21.08 -10.13
N PHE A 217 -21.26 -20.17 -9.25
CA PHE A 217 -22.11 -19.06 -9.63
C PHE A 217 -21.42 -18.15 -10.63
N ALA A 218 -20.16 -17.75 -10.36
CA ALA A 218 -19.41 -16.88 -11.26
C ALA A 218 -19.24 -17.51 -12.66
N ARG A 219 -18.91 -18.79 -12.74
CA ARG A 219 -18.80 -19.51 -14.01
C ARG A 219 -20.11 -19.53 -14.80
N LYS A 220 -21.23 -19.80 -14.14
CA LYS A 220 -22.57 -19.76 -14.77
C LYS A 220 -22.92 -18.35 -15.26
N LEU A 221 -22.67 -17.34 -14.43
CA LEU A 221 -22.99 -15.95 -14.74
C LEU A 221 -22.19 -15.41 -15.92
N PHE A 222 -20.89 -15.66 -15.93
CA PHE A 222 -19.98 -15.17 -16.98
C PHE A 222 -19.86 -16.10 -18.20
N GLN A 223 -20.55 -17.22 -18.18
CA GLN A 223 -20.54 -18.23 -19.23
C GLN A 223 -19.12 -18.78 -19.51
N TYR A 224 -18.39 -19.06 -18.44
CA TYR A 224 -17.09 -19.71 -18.45
C TYR A 224 -17.18 -21.16 -17.97
N THR A 225 -16.24 -22.01 -18.39
CA THR A 225 -16.15 -23.42 -17.99
C THR A 225 -14.89 -23.67 -17.16
N THR A 226 -13.73 -23.57 -17.78
CA THR A 226 -12.41 -23.81 -17.19
C THR A 226 -11.61 -22.54 -17.03
N GLU A 227 -12.09 -21.45 -17.62
CA GLU A 227 -11.40 -20.17 -17.58
C GLU A 227 -11.45 -19.55 -16.17
N VAL A 228 -10.36 -18.90 -15.80
CA VAL A 228 -10.15 -18.19 -14.52
C VAL A 228 -9.53 -16.83 -14.76
N SER A 229 -9.79 -15.87 -13.91
CA SER A 229 -9.16 -14.54 -13.96
C SER A 229 -7.80 -14.53 -13.29
N ALA A 230 -7.65 -15.29 -12.22
CA ALA A 230 -6.39 -15.38 -11.48
C ALA A 230 -6.27 -16.71 -10.75
N ILE A 231 -5.03 -17.07 -10.48
CA ILE A 231 -4.67 -18.12 -9.53
C ILE A 231 -3.98 -17.44 -8.35
N ASN A 232 -4.46 -17.78 -7.18
CA ASN A 232 -4.01 -17.24 -5.92
C ASN A 232 -3.25 -18.33 -5.16
N LEU A 233 -2.04 -18.01 -4.72
CA LEU A 233 -1.18 -18.96 -4.01
C LEU A 233 -0.85 -18.45 -2.62
N LYS A 234 -0.88 -19.38 -1.66
CA LYS A 234 -0.26 -19.22 -0.36
C LYS A 234 0.94 -20.14 -0.28
N LEU A 235 2.07 -19.61 0.12
CA LEU A 235 3.30 -20.37 0.28
C LEU A 235 3.36 -20.98 1.69
N LYS A 236 4.14 -22.03 1.83
CA LYS A 236 4.46 -22.61 3.15
C LYS A 236 5.29 -21.62 3.97
N ASP A 237 5.16 -21.71 5.28
CA ASP A 237 5.92 -20.88 6.21
C ASP A 237 7.42 -21.07 6.01
N GLY A 238 8.14 -19.96 5.89
CA GLY A 238 9.59 -19.94 5.68
C GLY A 238 10.03 -20.07 4.21
N ALA A 239 9.12 -20.17 3.25
CA ALA A 239 9.48 -20.14 1.84
C ALA A 239 9.93 -18.74 1.41
N ASP A 240 11.00 -18.65 0.63
CA ASP A 240 11.45 -17.40 0.02
C ASP A 240 10.52 -17.01 -1.14
N THR A 241 9.68 -16.00 -0.88
CA THR A 241 8.68 -15.53 -1.83
C THR A 241 9.28 -15.08 -3.16
N ASP A 242 10.44 -14.40 -3.14
CA ASP A 242 11.09 -13.89 -4.34
C ASP A 242 11.69 -15.02 -5.18
N ALA A 243 12.30 -16.02 -4.53
CA ALA A 243 12.83 -17.18 -5.21
C ALA A 243 11.71 -18.01 -5.87
N VAL A 244 10.62 -18.25 -5.13
CA VAL A 244 9.44 -18.99 -5.64
C VAL A 244 8.75 -18.22 -6.77
N LYS A 245 8.58 -16.91 -6.64
CA LYS A 245 8.01 -16.04 -7.69
C LYS A 245 8.80 -16.14 -8.99
N LYS A 246 10.13 -16.04 -8.93
CA LYS A 246 11.01 -16.18 -10.11
C LYS A 246 10.91 -17.58 -10.73
N HIS A 247 10.87 -18.61 -9.90
CA HIS A 247 10.70 -19.99 -10.36
C HIS A 247 9.38 -20.16 -11.11
N ILE A 248 8.27 -19.72 -10.52
CA ILE A 248 6.94 -19.78 -11.13
C ILE A 248 6.89 -18.96 -12.42
N GLN A 249 7.46 -17.74 -12.45
CA GLN A 249 7.51 -16.92 -13.66
C GLN A 249 8.27 -17.62 -14.79
N THR A 250 9.39 -18.30 -14.47
CA THR A 250 10.16 -19.06 -15.47
C THR A 250 9.36 -20.25 -16.02
N LEU A 251 8.62 -20.94 -15.16
CA LEU A 251 7.79 -22.10 -15.52
C LEU A 251 6.59 -21.70 -16.40
N LEU A 252 5.96 -20.57 -16.10
CA LEU A 252 4.77 -20.10 -16.81
C LEU A 252 5.11 -19.35 -18.12
N GLY A 253 6.30 -18.72 -18.20
CA GLY A 253 6.74 -17.90 -19.33
C GLY A 253 6.07 -16.52 -19.37
N ASP A 254 6.21 -15.85 -20.54
CA ASP A 254 5.80 -14.46 -20.71
C ASP A 254 4.28 -14.27 -20.93
N ASP A 255 3.52 -15.34 -21.07
CA ASP A 255 2.06 -15.27 -21.21
C ASP A 255 1.36 -14.93 -19.89
N PHE A 256 2.04 -15.16 -18.78
CA PHE A 256 1.53 -14.96 -17.42
C PHE A 256 2.35 -13.95 -16.65
N ARG A 257 1.69 -13.25 -15.74
CA ARG A 257 2.30 -12.34 -14.79
C ARG A 257 2.14 -12.90 -13.38
N VAL A 258 3.24 -13.08 -12.69
CA VAL A 258 3.27 -13.48 -11.27
C VAL A 258 3.53 -12.24 -10.43
N GLN A 259 2.60 -11.88 -9.60
CA GLN A 259 2.62 -10.67 -8.78
C GLN A 259 2.66 -11.04 -7.31
N ASP A 260 3.56 -10.44 -6.56
CA ASP A 260 3.50 -10.43 -5.10
C ASP A 260 2.48 -9.40 -4.58
N ARG A 261 2.31 -9.30 -3.27
CA ARG A 261 1.36 -8.36 -2.65
C ARG A 261 1.64 -6.90 -3.00
N TYR A 262 2.91 -6.52 -3.08
CA TYR A 262 3.31 -5.16 -3.42
C TYR A 262 2.96 -4.81 -4.86
N GLU A 263 3.20 -5.72 -5.78
CA GLU A 263 2.90 -5.52 -7.20
C GLU A 263 1.39 -5.58 -7.50
N GLN A 264 0.61 -6.29 -6.70
CA GLN A 264 -0.86 -6.30 -6.82
C GLN A 264 -1.46 -4.93 -6.49
N GLN A 265 -0.78 -4.15 -5.66
CA GLN A 265 -1.16 -2.78 -5.26
C GLN A 265 -0.18 -1.72 -5.80
N ALA A 266 0.47 -2.01 -6.94
CA ALA A 266 1.52 -1.18 -7.52
C ALA A 266 1.12 0.30 -7.71
N ASP A 267 -0.14 0.57 -8.02
CA ASP A 267 -0.63 1.95 -8.20
C ASP A 267 -0.56 2.74 -6.89
N THR A 268 -0.95 2.14 -5.77
CA THR A 268 -0.87 2.75 -4.44
C THR A 268 0.59 2.97 -4.02
N PHE A 269 1.45 1.95 -4.20
CA PHE A 269 2.86 2.05 -3.86
C PHE A 269 3.61 3.06 -4.73
N ARG A 270 3.28 3.15 -6.02
CA ARG A 270 3.88 4.14 -6.92
C ARG A 270 3.59 5.58 -6.50
N ILE A 271 2.36 5.85 -6.06
CA ILE A 271 1.99 7.18 -5.53
C ILE A 271 2.83 7.49 -4.30
N MET A 272 2.97 6.53 -3.38
CA MET A 272 3.78 6.69 -2.16
C MET A 272 5.26 6.92 -2.46
N GLU A 273 5.84 6.20 -3.44
CA GLU A 273 7.24 6.41 -3.85
C GLU A 273 7.46 7.81 -4.42
N ILE A 274 6.51 8.32 -5.20
CA ILE A 274 6.55 9.69 -5.73
C ILE A 274 6.44 10.70 -4.59
N GLU A 275 5.53 10.53 -3.65
CA GLU A 275 5.38 11.41 -2.48
C GLU A 275 6.65 11.41 -1.62
N LYS A 276 7.26 10.25 -1.40
CA LYS A 276 8.53 10.11 -0.68
C LYS A 276 9.66 10.87 -1.39
N LEU A 277 9.77 10.73 -2.71
CA LEU A 277 10.77 11.42 -3.51
C LEU A 277 10.59 12.96 -3.45
N ILE A 278 9.35 13.43 -3.58
CA ILE A 278 9.02 14.86 -3.46
C ILE A 278 9.39 15.37 -2.06
N SER A 279 9.06 14.62 -1.01
CA SER A 279 9.39 14.97 0.37
C SER A 279 10.90 15.04 0.60
N TYR A 280 11.69 14.10 0.08
CA TYR A 280 13.14 14.16 0.13
C TYR A 280 13.72 15.37 -0.59
N LEU A 281 13.14 15.75 -1.73
CA LEU A 281 13.54 16.96 -2.44
C LEU A 281 13.33 18.21 -1.57
N PHE A 282 12.15 18.38 -1.00
CA PHE A 282 11.86 19.52 -0.10
C PHE A 282 12.75 19.54 1.13
N LEU A 283 12.95 18.38 1.78
CA LEU A 283 13.84 18.28 2.93
C LEU A 283 15.28 18.63 2.59
N THR A 284 15.76 18.25 1.40
CA THR A 284 17.08 18.61 0.92
C THR A 284 17.22 20.12 0.73
N PHE A 285 16.20 20.81 0.19
CA PHE A 285 16.18 22.26 0.09
C PHE A 285 16.21 22.94 1.46
N ILE A 286 15.40 22.46 2.42
CA ILE A 286 15.38 22.98 3.79
C ILE A 286 16.76 22.82 4.43
N LEU A 287 17.38 21.65 4.28
CA LEU A 287 18.71 21.37 4.82
C LEU A 287 19.77 22.30 4.18
N MET A 288 19.69 22.52 2.87
CA MET A 288 20.59 23.43 2.15
C MET A 288 20.47 24.85 2.70
N ILE A 289 19.25 25.36 2.91
CA ILE A 289 19.02 26.67 3.52
C ILE A 289 19.60 26.72 4.93
N ALA A 290 19.41 25.69 5.73
CA ALA A 290 19.96 25.60 7.09
C ALA A 290 21.50 25.62 7.06
N CYS A 291 22.15 24.91 6.13
CA CYS A 291 23.60 24.95 5.95
C CYS A 291 24.11 26.35 5.60
N PHE A 292 23.44 27.06 4.69
CA PHE A 292 23.82 28.45 4.36
C PHE A 292 23.68 29.39 5.56
N ASN A 293 22.65 29.24 6.38
CA ASN A 293 22.49 29.99 7.63
C ASN A 293 23.65 29.73 8.61
N VAL A 294 24.06 28.45 8.76
CA VAL A 294 25.21 28.10 9.62
C VAL A 294 26.52 28.73 9.10
N ILE A 295 26.77 28.59 7.79
CA ILE A 295 27.98 29.17 7.18
C ILE A 295 28.01 30.69 7.37
N GLY A 296 26.89 31.37 7.13
CA GLY A 296 26.77 32.83 7.35
C GLY A 296 27.04 33.23 8.80
N SER A 297 26.44 32.53 9.74
CA SER A 297 26.62 32.76 11.18
C SER A 297 28.07 32.53 11.63
N LEU A 298 28.68 31.41 11.20
CA LEU A 298 30.09 31.12 11.53
C LEU A 298 31.05 32.13 10.91
N SER A 299 30.83 32.53 9.66
CA SER A 299 31.64 33.54 8.98
C SER A 299 31.59 34.86 9.73
N MET A 300 30.43 35.31 10.16
CA MET A 300 30.27 36.53 10.93
C MET A 300 30.97 36.45 12.28
N LEU A 301 30.84 35.30 12.98
CA LEU A 301 31.51 35.08 14.27
C LEU A 301 33.03 35.06 14.12
N ILE A 302 33.58 34.49 13.05
CA ILE A 302 35.02 34.48 12.76
C ILE A 302 35.51 35.90 12.49
N ILE A 303 34.80 36.72 11.73
CA ILE A 303 35.17 38.12 11.43
C ILE A 303 35.20 38.95 12.71
N ASP A 304 34.15 38.81 13.56
CA ASP A 304 34.08 39.57 14.83
C ASP A 304 35.22 39.20 15.81
N LYS A 305 35.64 37.94 15.81
CA LYS A 305 36.67 37.44 16.70
C LYS A 305 38.11 37.60 16.13
N ARG A 306 38.25 38.09 14.94
CA ARG A 306 39.58 38.26 14.28
C ARG A 306 40.52 39.10 15.09
N ASP A 307 40.03 40.21 15.66
CA ASP A 307 40.85 41.14 16.44
C ASP A 307 41.22 40.50 17.79
N ASP A 308 40.32 39.81 18.46
CA ASP A 308 40.60 39.08 19.71
C ASP A 308 41.67 38.00 19.50
N VAL A 309 41.62 37.29 18.36
CA VAL A 309 42.61 36.27 17.98
C VAL A 309 43.97 36.93 17.68
N ALA A 310 44.00 38.08 16.99
CA ALA A 310 45.20 38.80 16.68
C ALA A 310 45.91 39.28 17.97
N VAL A 311 45.16 39.86 18.90
CA VAL A 311 45.66 40.28 20.21
C VAL A 311 46.20 39.11 21.02
N SER A 312 45.47 37.99 21.06
CA SER A 312 45.90 36.78 21.76
C SER A 312 47.18 36.19 21.16
N TYR A 313 47.34 36.23 19.83
CA TYR A 313 48.54 35.76 19.12
C TYR A 313 49.76 36.63 19.41
N THR A 314 49.60 37.96 19.43
CA THR A 314 50.66 38.89 19.76
C THR A 314 51.10 38.78 21.21
N HIS A 315 50.17 38.58 22.16
CA HIS A 315 50.48 38.36 23.56
C HIS A 315 51.20 37.04 23.81
N LEU A 316 50.74 35.95 23.19
CA LEU A 316 51.41 34.65 23.31
C LEU A 316 52.81 34.66 22.71
N ARG A 317 53.02 35.32 21.56
CA ARG A 317 54.32 35.45 20.92
C ARG A 317 55.26 36.38 21.68
N ALA A 318 54.77 37.40 22.39
CA ALA A 318 55.56 38.27 23.26
C ALA A 318 56.07 37.58 24.54
N HIS A 319 55.45 36.44 24.92
CA HIS A 319 55.84 35.62 26.07
C HIS A 319 56.84 34.52 25.69
N GLU A 320 57.06 34.27 24.41
CA GLU A 320 58.18 33.50 23.91
C GLU A 320 59.38 34.43 23.83
N THR A 321 59.93 34.84 24.99
CA THR A 321 61.22 35.51 25.05
C THR A 321 62.29 34.57 24.52
N PRO A 322 63.24 35.12 23.75
CA PRO A 322 64.31 34.34 23.14
C PRO A 322 65.33 33.93 24.21
N GLU A 323 65.16 32.77 24.79
CA GLU A 323 66.16 32.06 25.58
C GLU A 323 66.98 31.06 24.74
N HIS A 324 67.03 31.28 23.44
CA HIS A 324 67.95 30.54 22.55
C HIS A 324 68.51 31.44 21.51
N LEU A 325 69.48 32.30 21.96
CA LEU A 325 70.62 32.84 21.17
C LEU A 325 71.89 32.58 21.91
#